data_c61cf60c1c01e6a2777e9ebd067742b9
#
_entry.id   c61cf60c1c01e6a2777e9ebd067742b9
#
_cell.length_a   1.000
_cell.length_b   1.000
_cell.length_c   1.000
_cell.angle_alpha   90.00
_cell.angle_beta   90.00
_cell.angle_gamma   90.00
#
_symmetry.space_group_name_H-M   'P 1'
#
loop_
_entity.id
_entity.type
_entity.pdbx_description
1 polymer ?
#
loop_
_entity_poly.entity_id
_entity_poly.type
_entity_poly.pdbx_seq_one_letter_code
_entity_poly.pdbx_strand_id
1 'polypeptide(L)'
;MDLDELRSQIDQVDGKILDLFGMRMALAKDVARVKSQTGRAIFDPEREQRKIDDVRRRAPHGLEDEAEELFRLLMDLSKRSQEHVMAQNSPRPYGVLGRVLGHSYTPVIYRELAGLDYRKFEREPDELEAFIRSDEWEGVNVTIPYKRDLVPYMDELSDVAQRMGNIN
;
A
#
# COMPACT_ATOMS: atom_id res chain seq x y z
N MET A 1 -19.47 39.71 -22.30
CA MET A 1 -19.00 38.68 -21.34
C MET A 1 -17.99 39.39 -20.44
N ASP A 2 -18.27 39.49 -19.18
CA ASP A 2 -17.34 40.09 -18.23
C ASP A 2 -16.39 39.07 -17.61
N LEU A 3 -15.43 39.51 -16.81
CA LEU A 3 -14.41 38.63 -16.21
C LEU A 3 -15.04 37.67 -15.20
N ASP A 4 -16.07 38.05 -14.50
CA ASP A 4 -16.70 37.21 -13.47
C ASP A 4 -17.56 36.12 -14.11
N GLU A 5 -18.22 36.42 -15.24
CA GLU A 5 -18.87 35.37 -16.07
C GLU A 5 -17.87 34.33 -16.57
N LEU A 6 -16.69 34.73 -17.04
CA LEU A 6 -15.64 33.80 -17.51
C LEU A 6 -15.10 32.94 -16.37
N ARG A 7 -14.83 33.52 -15.20
CA ARG A 7 -14.40 32.80 -14.00
C ARG A 7 -15.46 31.79 -13.58
N SER A 8 -16.74 32.17 -13.55
CA SER A 8 -17.82 31.24 -13.22
C SER A 8 -17.91 30.07 -14.20
N GLN A 9 -17.64 30.30 -15.49
CA GLN A 9 -17.59 29.20 -16.47
C GLN A 9 -16.38 28.27 -16.23
N ILE A 10 -15.21 28.83 -15.87
CA ILE A 10 -14.01 28.04 -15.49
C ILE A 10 -14.34 27.19 -14.28
N ASP A 11 -14.91 27.73 -13.21
CA ASP A 11 -15.28 27.02 -12.00
C ASP A 11 -16.21 25.82 -12.29
N GLN A 12 -17.16 26.00 -13.22
CA GLN A 12 -18.03 24.88 -13.64
C GLN A 12 -17.27 23.77 -14.40
N VAL A 13 -16.29 24.16 -15.23
CA VAL A 13 -15.43 23.19 -15.92
C VAL A 13 -14.55 22.47 -14.94
N ASP A 14 -13.95 23.17 -13.97
CA ASP A 14 -13.11 22.61 -12.92
C ASP A 14 -13.88 21.59 -12.07
N GLY A 15 -15.14 21.86 -11.75
CA GLY A 15 -16.02 20.90 -11.09
C GLY A 15 -16.13 19.57 -11.87
N LYS A 16 -16.35 19.64 -13.18
CA LYS A 16 -16.41 18.43 -14.03
C LYS A 16 -15.06 17.71 -14.12
N ILE A 17 -13.95 18.44 -14.13
CA ILE A 17 -12.61 17.86 -14.12
C ILE A 17 -12.39 17.08 -12.82
N LEU A 18 -12.79 17.64 -11.66
CA LEU A 18 -12.70 16.97 -10.36
C LEU A 18 -13.54 15.68 -10.31
N ASP A 19 -14.76 15.72 -10.82
CA ASP A 19 -15.63 14.53 -10.89
C ASP A 19 -15.00 13.44 -11.75
N LEU A 20 -14.52 13.77 -12.94
CA LEU A 20 -13.87 12.82 -13.85
C LEU A 20 -12.54 12.29 -13.27
N PHE A 21 -11.79 13.15 -12.58
CA PHE A 21 -10.59 12.73 -11.86
C PHE A 21 -10.92 11.71 -10.76
N GLY A 22 -11.96 11.97 -9.96
CA GLY A 22 -12.42 11.04 -8.92
C GLY A 22 -12.81 9.67 -9.51
N MET A 23 -13.60 9.66 -10.57
CA MET A 23 -13.97 8.44 -11.29
C MET A 23 -12.74 7.68 -11.82
N ARG A 24 -11.78 8.40 -12.40
CA ARG A 24 -10.55 7.79 -12.91
C ARG A 24 -9.70 7.17 -11.81
N MET A 25 -9.61 7.81 -10.63
CA MET A 25 -8.87 7.26 -9.49
C MET A 25 -9.57 6.01 -8.91
N ALA A 26 -10.90 5.98 -8.88
CA ALA A 26 -11.64 4.79 -8.49
C ALA A 26 -11.33 3.60 -9.43
N LEU A 27 -11.40 3.80 -10.73
CA LEU A 27 -11.04 2.79 -11.73
C LEU A 27 -9.58 2.34 -11.61
N ALA A 28 -8.65 3.23 -11.27
CA ALA A 28 -7.25 2.87 -11.05
C ALA A 28 -7.09 1.91 -9.85
N LYS A 29 -7.87 2.10 -8.78
CA LYS A 29 -7.91 1.18 -7.63
C LYS A 29 -8.48 -0.20 -8.01
N ASP A 30 -9.51 -0.24 -8.85
CA ASP A 30 -10.08 -1.51 -9.32
C ASP A 30 -9.08 -2.27 -10.23
N VAL A 31 -8.34 -1.55 -11.09
CA VAL A 31 -7.23 -2.12 -11.87
C VAL A 31 -6.17 -2.73 -10.94
N ALA A 32 -5.83 -2.05 -9.83
CA ALA A 32 -4.87 -2.58 -8.87
C ALA A 32 -5.34 -3.91 -8.24
N ARG A 33 -6.62 -3.99 -7.85
CA ARG A 33 -7.21 -5.23 -7.30
C ARG A 33 -7.10 -6.40 -8.28
N VAL A 34 -7.44 -6.17 -9.56
CA VAL A 34 -7.33 -7.20 -10.60
C VAL A 34 -5.88 -7.60 -10.84
N LYS A 35 -4.95 -6.64 -10.87
CA LYS A 35 -3.52 -6.91 -11.04
C LYS A 35 -2.94 -7.71 -9.87
N SER A 36 -3.32 -7.38 -8.63
CA SER A 36 -2.93 -8.14 -7.43
C SER A 36 -3.37 -9.61 -7.53
N GLN A 37 -4.60 -9.87 -7.96
CA GLN A 37 -5.12 -11.23 -8.13
C GLN A 37 -4.46 -12.02 -9.26
N THR A 38 -3.96 -11.33 -10.29
CA THR A 38 -3.39 -11.96 -11.50
C THR A 38 -1.87 -11.93 -11.56
N GLY A 39 -1.20 -11.40 -10.54
CA GLY A 39 0.26 -11.28 -10.49
C GLY A 39 0.85 -10.31 -11.52
N ARG A 40 0.04 -9.42 -12.10
CA ARG A 40 0.50 -8.47 -13.13
C ARG A 40 1.17 -7.25 -12.52
N ALA A 41 2.27 -6.79 -13.15
CA ALA A 41 2.96 -5.58 -12.74
C ALA A 41 2.06 -4.32 -12.86
N ILE A 42 2.26 -3.36 -11.95
CA ILE A 42 1.58 -2.05 -12.01
C ILE A 42 2.02 -1.30 -13.26
N PHE A 43 3.32 -1.25 -13.50
CA PHE A 43 3.91 -0.52 -14.61
C PHE A 43 3.84 -1.32 -15.92
N ASP A 44 3.30 -0.69 -16.97
CA ASP A 44 3.20 -1.21 -18.34
C ASP A 44 3.62 -0.08 -19.29
N PRO A 45 4.92 -0.02 -19.64
CA PRO A 45 5.47 1.07 -20.46
C PRO A 45 4.85 1.16 -21.85
N GLU A 46 4.54 0.02 -22.46
CA GLU A 46 3.93 0.03 -23.79
C GLU A 46 2.51 0.60 -23.76
N ARG A 47 1.73 0.28 -22.75
CA ARG A 47 0.39 0.84 -22.55
C ARG A 47 0.45 2.32 -22.27
N GLU A 48 1.41 2.77 -21.45
CA GLU A 48 1.59 4.20 -21.17
C GLU A 48 1.93 4.97 -22.44
N GLN A 49 2.87 4.46 -23.26
CA GLN A 49 3.23 5.12 -24.52
C GLN A 49 2.04 5.19 -25.48
N ARG A 50 1.33 4.08 -25.69
CA ARG A 50 0.11 4.07 -26.52
C ARG A 50 -0.94 5.08 -26.04
N LYS A 51 -1.06 5.26 -24.71
CA LYS A 51 -1.99 6.25 -24.14
C LYS A 51 -1.55 7.67 -24.44
N ILE A 52 -0.28 7.99 -24.34
CA ILE A 52 0.26 9.30 -24.68
C ILE A 52 0.06 9.61 -26.16
N ASP A 53 0.37 8.65 -27.05
CA ASP A 53 0.17 8.84 -28.48
C ASP A 53 -1.30 9.09 -28.84
N ASP A 54 -2.24 8.42 -28.16
CA ASP A 54 -3.69 8.66 -28.31
C ASP A 54 -4.10 10.03 -27.79
N VAL A 55 -3.56 10.46 -26.65
CA VAL A 55 -3.83 11.78 -26.07
C VAL A 55 -3.38 12.91 -27.01
N ARG A 56 -2.14 12.84 -27.49
CA ARG A 56 -1.61 13.84 -28.43
C ARG A 56 -2.48 13.94 -29.70
N ARG A 57 -2.89 12.80 -30.26
CA ARG A 57 -3.73 12.75 -31.47
C ARG A 57 -5.12 13.35 -31.26
N ARG A 58 -5.68 13.28 -30.05
CA ARG A 58 -7.02 13.73 -29.69
C ARG A 58 -7.05 15.11 -29.05
N ALA A 59 -5.90 15.62 -28.66
CA ALA A 59 -5.79 16.94 -28.06
C ALA A 59 -6.29 18.03 -29.05
N PRO A 60 -6.86 19.12 -28.54
CA PRO A 60 -7.13 20.28 -29.37
C PRO A 60 -5.83 20.79 -29.99
N HIS A 61 -5.91 21.28 -31.23
CA HIS A 61 -4.75 21.80 -31.93
C HIS A 61 -4.07 22.94 -31.15
N GLY A 62 -2.77 22.79 -30.93
CA GLY A 62 -1.95 23.72 -30.18
C GLY A 62 -1.94 23.49 -28.66
N LEU A 63 -2.58 22.40 -28.16
CA LEU A 63 -2.56 21.97 -26.75
C LEU A 63 -2.06 20.51 -26.60
N GLU A 64 -1.33 20.01 -27.60
CA GLU A 64 -0.85 18.62 -27.62
C GLU A 64 0.15 18.34 -26.49
N ASP A 65 1.03 19.28 -26.22
CA ASP A 65 2.07 19.15 -25.19
C ASP A 65 1.48 19.28 -23.77
N GLU A 66 0.58 20.24 -23.56
CA GLU A 66 -0.14 20.44 -22.28
C GLU A 66 -1.04 19.22 -21.95
N ALA A 67 -1.69 18.66 -22.97
CA ALA A 67 -2.48 17.46 -22.81
C ALA A 67 -1.59 16.24 -22.45
N GLU A 68 -0.43 16.10 -23.05
CA GLU A 68 0.55 15.07 -22.70
C GLU A 68 1.00 15.22 -21.24
N GLU A 69 1.40 16.43 -20.81
CA GLU A 69 1.85 16.71 -19.45
C GLU A 69 0.76 16.36 -18.42
N LEU A 70 -0.47 16.79 -18.66
CA LEU A 70 -1.62 16.47 -17.81
C LEU A 70 -1.82 14.95 -17.69
N PHE A 71 -1.78 14.23 -18.81
CA PHE A 71 -2.02 12.78 -18.78
C PHE A 71 -0.85 11.99 -18.18
N ARG A 72 0.38 12.45 -18.30
CA ARG A 72 1.53 11.90 -17.58
C ARG A 72 1.33 12.04 -16.06
N LEU A 73 0.94 13.20 -15.57
CA LEU A 73 0.62 13.44 -14.16
C LEU A 73 -0.52 12.52 -13.69
N LEU A 74 -1.61 12.41 -14.47
CA LEU A 74 -2.72 11.51 -14.16
C LEU A 74 -2.31 10.05 -14.08
N MET A 75 -1.39 9.58 -14.92
CA MET A 75 -0.86 8.22 -14.88
C MET A 75 0.03 8.00 -13.64
N ASP A 76 0.87 8.97 -13.28
CA ASP A 76 1.69 8.90 -12.08
C ASP A 76 0.87 8.87 -10.79
N LEU A 77 -0.16 9.69 -10.69
CA LEU A 77 -1.12 9.65 -9.58
C LEU A 77 -1.83 8.30 -9.49
N SER A 78 -2.19 7.72 -10.64
CA SER A 78 -2.81 6.39 -10.70
C SER A 78 -1.87 5.28 -10.27
N LYS A 79 -0.58 5.33 -10.67
CA LYS A 79 0.44 4.37 -10.22
C LYS A 79 0.57 4.38 -8.71
N ARG A 80 0.76 5.57 -8.10
CA ARG A 80 0.83 5.72 -6.63
C ARG A 80 -0.41 5.18 -5.93
N SER A 81 -1.60 5.44 -6.47
CA SER A 81 -2.85 4.90 -5.92
C SER A 81 -2.94 3.38 -6.04
N GLN A 82 -2.43 2.79 -7.14
CA GLN A 82 -2.36 1.34 -7.33
C GLN A 82 -1.36 0.69 -6.37
N GLU A 83 -0.18 1.27 -6.21
CA GLU A 83 0.85 0.81 -5.27
C GLU A 83 0.32 0.77 -3.84
N HIS A 84 -0.39 1.81 -3.42
CA HIS A 84 -1.02 1.86 -2.11
C HIS A 84 -2.05 0.73 -1.91
N VAL A 85 -2.94 0.51 -2.89
CA VAL A 85 -3.92 -0.59 -2.85
C VAL A 85 -3.25 -1.96 -2.84
N MET A 86 -2.18 -2.16 -3.63
CA MET A 86 -1.46 -3.43 -3.66
C MET A 86 -0.71 -3.68 -2.35
N ALA A 87 -0.11 -2.65 -1.75
CA ALA A 87 0.52 -2.75 -0.44
C ALA A 87 -0.49 -3.17 0.65
N GLN A 88 -1.70 -2.61 0.62
CA GLN A 88 -2.78 -2.99 1.54
C GLN A 88 -3.33 -4.40 1.30
N ASN A 89 -3.30 -4.90 0.06
CA ASN A 89 -3.79 -6.22 -0.32
C ASN A 89 -2.69 -7.29 -0.40
N SER A 90 -1.43 -6.93 -0.19
CA SER A 90 -0.35 -7.90 -0.08
C SER A 90 -0.51 -8.69 1.22
N PRO A 91 -0.38 -10.02 1.21
CA PRO A 91 -0.39 -10.77 2.44
C PRO A 91 0.72 -10.22 3.36
N ARG A 92 0.30 -9.84 4.56
CA ARG A 92 1.26 -9.36 5.56
C ARG A 92 2.19 -10.52 5.92
N PRO A 93 3.48 -10.25 6.18
CA PRO A 93 4.42 -11.31 6.54
C PRO A 93 4.12 -11.85 7.94
N TYR A 94 4.39 -13.11 8.13
CA TYR A 94 4.59 -13.67 9.46
C TYR A 94 6.00 -13.32 9.96
N GLY A 95 6.24 -13.45 11.26
CA GLY A 95 7.60 -13.18 11.72
C GLY A 95 7.90 -13.54 13.17
N VAL A 96 9.11 -13.23 13.57
CA VAL A 96 9.56 -13.29 14.97
C VAL A 96 9.90 -11.89 15.44
N LEU A 97 9.33 -11.49 16.57
CA LEU A 97 9.59 -10.22 17.23
C LEU A 97 10.55 -10.42 18.40
N GLY A 98 11.59 -9.63 18.42
CA GLY A 98 12.58 -9.59 19.49
C GLY A 98 13.44 -8.34 19.41
N ARG A 99 14.36 -8.15 20.35
CA ARG A 99 15.23 -6.98 20.35
C ARG A 99 16.42 -7.16 19.39
N VAL A 100 17.05 -8.34 19.42
CA VAL A 100 18.19 -8.70 18.58
C VAL A 100 17.98 -10.12 18.07
N LEU A 101 17.88 -10.29 16.77
CA LEU A 101 17.51 -11.54 16.12
C LEU A 101 18.59 -12.06 15.14
N GLY A 102 19.82 -11.56 15.26
CA GLY A 102 20.94 -11.90 14.36
C GLY A 102 21.13 -13.39 14.14
N HIS A 103 20.98 -14.19 15.20
CA HIS A 103 21.18 -15.65 15.18
C HIS A 103 19.89 -16.47 15.04
N SER A 104 18.73 -15.84 14.77
CA SER A 104 17.49 -16.58 14.60
C SER A 104 17.41 -17.26 13.24
N TYR A 105 17.27 -18.58 13.24
CA TYR A 105 17.06 -19.42 12.05
C TYR A 105 15.56 -19.59 11.71
N THR A 106 14.66 -19.08 12.53
CA THR A 106 13.21 -19.21 12.38
C THR A 106 12.71 -18.83 10.98
N PRO A 107 13.16 -17.71 10.36
CA PRO A 107 12.74 -17.36 9.01
C PRO A 107 13.09 -18.39 7.94
N VAL A 108 14.27 -18.99 8.04
CA VAL A 108 14.70 -20.04 7.10
C VAL A 108 13.81 -21.27 7.25
N ILE A 109 13.57 -21.70 8.50
CA ILE A 109 12.75 -22.88 8.81
C ILE A 109 11.32 -22.71 8.27
N TYR A 110 10.65 -21.59 8.54
CA TYR A 110 9.28 -21.37 8.08
C TYR A 110 9.17 -21.20 6.56
N ARG A 111 10.18 -20.65 5.92
CA ARG A 111 10.25 -20.58 4.45
C ARG A 111 10.35 -21.97 3.84
N GLU A 112 11.25 -22.82 4.35
CA GLU A 112 11.48 -24.16 3.81
C GLU A 112 10.32 -25.13 4.11
N LEU A 113 9.72 -25.04 5.31
CA LEU A 113 8.67 -25.97 5.72
C LEU A 113 7.27 -25.58 5.26
N ALA A 114 6.98 -24.27 5.19
CA ALA A 114 5.64 -23.75 4.95
C ALA A 114 5.53 -22.78 3.79
N GLY A 115 6.62 -22.40 3.13
CA GLY A 115 6.63 -21.43 2.05
C GLY A 115 6.20 -20.02 2.48
N LEU A 116 6.25 -19.70 3.78
CA LEU A 116 5.79 -18.43 4.33
C LEU A 116 6.82 -17.32 4.14
N ASP A 117 6.35 -16.10 3.79
CA ASP A 117 7.15 -14.89 3.99
C ASP A 117 7.26 -14.64 5.49
N TYR A 118 8.37 -15.07 6.06
CA TYR A 118 8.61 -15.00 7.49
C TYR A 118 9.81 -14.11 7.77
N ARG A 119 9.60 -13.02 8.53
CA ARG A 119 10.58 -11.94 8.73
C ARG A 119 11.06 -11.84 10.15
N LYS A 120 12.19 -11.14 10.35
CA LYS A 120 12.69 -10.72 11.65
C LYS A 120 12.21 -9.31 11.92
N PHE A 121 11.51 -9.09 13.01
CA PHE A 121 11.10 -7.78 13.48
C PHE A 121 11.92 -7.43 14.71
N GLU A 122 12.97 -6.65 14.52
CA GLU A 122 13.78 -6.11 15.61
C GLU A 122 13.21 -4.77 16.01
N ARG A 123 12.86 -4.62 17.30
CA ARG A 123 12.26 -3.39 17.84
C ARG A 123 12.86 -3.09 19.21
N GLU A 124 13.03 -1.80 19.49
CA GLU A 124 13.37 -1.35 20.83
C GLU A 124 12.10 -1.32 21.74
N PRO A 125 12.25 -1.29 23.08
CA PRO A 125 11.10 -1.39 24.00
C PRO A 125 10.03 -0.31 23.80
N ASP A 126 10.41 0.89 23.42
CA ASP A 126 9.54 2.04 23.18
C ASP A 126 8.77 1.97 21.87
N GLU A 127 9.18 1.06 20.95
CA GLU A 127 8.51 0.84 19.66
C GLU A 127 7.44 -0.27 19.73
N LEU A 128 7.37 -1.05 20.82
CA LEU A 128 6.55 -2.25 20.91
C LEU A 128 5.05 -1.98 20.75
N GLU A 129 4.52 -0.97 21.42
CA GLU A 129 3.10 -0.66 21.33
C GLU A 129 2.71 -0.22 19.91
N ALA A 130 3.50 0.63 19.29
CA ALA A 130 3.27 1.09 17.92
C ALA A 130 3.34 -0.09 16.94
N PHE A 131 4.32 -0.99 17.10
CA PHE A 131 4.47 -2.18 16.26
C PHE A 131 3.29 -3.14 16.41
N ILE A 132 2.85 -3.45 17.64
CA ILE A 132 1.73 -4.38 17.86
C ILE A 132 0.41 -3.84 17.30
N ARG A 133 0.22 -2.53 17.32
CA ARG A 133 -0.95 -1.86 16.75
C ARG A 133 -0.83 -1.56 15.25
N SER A 134 0.31 -1.88 14.63
CA SER A 134 0.54 -1.64 13.21
C SER A 134 -0.03 -2.74 12.32
N ASP A 135 -0.12 -2.45 11.03
CA ASP A 135 -0.47 -3.41 9.98
C ASP A 135 0.77 -4.04 9.32
N GLU A 136 1.92 -4.03 9.99
CA GLU A 136 3.17 -4.54 9.42
C GLU A 136 3.26 -6.06 9.34
N TRP A 137 2.41 -6.81 10.04
CA TRP A 137 2.48 -8.25 10.20
C TRP A 137 1.09 -8.92 10.21
N GLU A 138 1.04 -10.20 9.86
CA GLU A 138 -0.15 -11.06 9.95
C GLU A 138 -0.15 -11.88 11.24
N GLY A 139 1.04 -12.33 11.66
CA GLY A 139 1.24 -13.03 12.90
C GLY A 139 2.71 -13.06 13.30
N VAL A 140 3.00 -12.96 14.58
CA VAL A 140 4.35 -12.94 15.09
C VAL A 140 4.54 -13.92 16.25
N ASN A 141 5.65 -14.66 16.22
CA ASN A 141 6.17 -15.33 17.40
C ASN A 141 6.98 -14.31 18.20
N VAL A 142 6.77 -14.28 19.50
CA VAL A 142 7.51 -13.38 20.38
C VAL A 142 8.66 -14.10 21.03
N THR A 143 9.88 -13.50 20.98
CA THR A 143 11.04 -14.05 21.68
C THR A 143 11.60 -13.07 22.71
N ILE A 144 12.73 -13.43 23.29
CA ILE A 144 13.44 -12.61 24.30
C ILE A 144 13.77 -11.22 23.72
N PRO A 145 13.59 -10.15 24.52
CA PRO A 145 13.13 -10.14 25.92
C PRO A 145 11.61 -10.01 26.12
N TYR A 146 10.81 -9.89 25.07
CA TYR A 146 9.48 -9.27 25.04
C TYR A 146 8.29 -10.18 25.40
N LYS A 147 8.54 -11.45 25.70
CA LYS A 147 7.48 -12.43 25.99
C LYS A 147 6.52 -12.04 27.13
N ARG A 148 6.99 -11.26 28.09
CA ARG A 148 6.18 -10.74 29.19
C ARG A 148 5.66 -9.34 28.92
N ASP A 149 6.48 -8.52 28.26
CA ASP A 149 6.20 -7.10 28.06
C ASP A 149 5.02 -6.89 27.11
N LEU A 150 4.73 -7.87 26.25
CA LEU A 150 3.62 -7.81 25.31
C LEU A 150 2.27 -8.32 25.85
N VAL A 151 2.25 -8.99 27.00
CA VAL A 151 1.00 -9.47 27.62
C VAL A 151 -0.05 -8.37 27.80
N PRO A 152 0.29 -7.14 28.22
CA PRO A 152 -0.68 -6.06 28.38
C PRO A 152 -1.33 -5.57 27.07
N TYR A 153 -0.75 -5.89 25.91
CA TYR A 153 -1.24 -5.45 24.60
C TYR A 153 -2.12 -6.49 23.91
N MET A 154 -2.34 -7.66 24.52
CA MET A 154 -3.13 -8.75 23.94
C MET A 154 -4.61 -8.61 24.32
N ASP A 155 -5.48 -8.72 23.33
CA ASP A 155 -6.94 -8.70 23.52
C ASP A 155 -7.41 -9.98 24.23
N GLU A 156 -6.80 -11.13 23.92
CA GLU A 156 -7.09 -12.43 24.50
C GLU A 156 -5.81 -13.21 24.81
N LEU A 157 -5.83 -13.98 25.88
CA LEU A 157 -4.76 -14.89 26.26
C LEU A 157 -5.31 -16.29 26.48
N SER A 158 -4.59 -17.29 25.99
CA SER A 158 -4.90 -18.68 26.34
C SER A 158 -4.72 -18.93 27.85
N ASP A 159 -5.39 -19.95 28.37
CA ASP A 159 -5.26 -20.35 29.79
C ASP A 159 -3.79 -20.61 30.20
N VAL A 160 -2.99 -21.14 29.26
CA VAL A 160 -1.57 -21.39 29.50
C VAL A 160 -0.79 -20.08 29.57
N ALA A 161 -1.03 -19.17 28.62
CA ALA A 161 -0.36 -17.86 28.62
C ALA A 161 -0.69 -17.03 29.86
N GLN A 162 -1.95 -17.06 30.30
CA GLN A 162 -2.40 -16.38 31.52
C GLN A 162 -1.67 -16.92 32.76
N ARG A 163 -1.60 -18.24 32.92
CA ARG A 163 -0.93 -18.88 34.05
C ARG A 163 0.58 -18.67 34.05
N MET A 164 1.19 -18.64 32.88
CA MET A 164 2.64 -18.44 32.73
C MET A 164 3.04 -16.96 32.76
N GLY A 165 2.09 -16.05 32.51
CA GLY A 165 2.36 -14.62 32.43
C GLY A 165 3.33 -14.27 31.27
N ASN A 166 3.28 -15.02 30.19
CA ASN A 166 4.05 -14.74 28.97
C ASN A 166 3.36 -15.28 27.72
N ILE A 167 3.79 -14.79 26.57
CA ILE A 167 3.33 -15.21 25.23
C ILE A 167 4.51 -15.66 24.37
N ASN A 168 4.19 -16.37 23.29
CA ASN A 168 5.19 -16.83 22.34
C ASN A 168 4.86 -16.40 20.92
#